data_9920304b8628d3997791dc746b4d98b4
#
_entry.id   9920304b8628d3997791dc746b4d98b4
#
_cell.length_a   1.000
_cell.length_b   1.000
_cell.length_c   1.000
_cell.angle_alpha   90.00
_cell.angle_beta   90.00
_cell.angle_gamma   90.00
#
_symmetry.space_group_name_H-M   'P 1'
#
loop_
_entity.id
_entity.type
_entity.pdbx_description
1 polymer ?
#
loop_
_entity_poly.entity_id
_entity_poly.type
_entity_poly.pdbx_seq_one_letter_code
_entity_poly.pdbx_strand_id
1 'polypeptide(L)'
;MLMTKLKSEEVIGSLTSGKVFIINCHGCKEVGFPEEEAKALQKKLQEEGKVVGILTTDYVCNPEELALRLRAPMAKIAEADAVLVFSCGVGVQTISQMLEDKPVYACCDTIELPGFQGVTPLEYDCGQCGECFLNLTGGICPINACSKILVNCPCGGTKNGKCEVNPAMECGWERIIQRLKAQGRLDVLRCPTQMHDFNTDEATKSAKESE
;
A
#
# COMPACT_ATOMS: atom_id res chain seq x y z
N MET A 1 -13.11 3.37 -14.35
CA MET A 1 -12.48 2.06 -14.41
C MET A 1 -11.30 2.07 -13.45
N LEU A 2 -11.34 1.42 -12.31
CA LEU A 2 -10.18 1.38 -11.42
C LEU A 2 -9.10 0.67 -12.16
N MET A 3 -8.01 1.26 -12.23
CA MET A 3 -6.85 0.54 -12.66
C MET A 3 -5.84 0.46 -11.52
N THR A 4 -5.76 -0.70 -10.92
CA THR A 4 -4.55 -1.09 -10.22
C THR A 4 -3.68 -1.82 -11.23
N LYS A 5 -2.47 -1.35 -11.39
CA LYS A 5 -1.43 -2.02 -12.17
C LYS A 5 -0.62 -2.92 -11.25
N LEU A 6 -0.44 -4.17 -11.64
CA LEU A 6 0.45 -5.07 -10.89
C LEU A 6 1.90 -4.55 -10.95
N LYS A 7 2.57 -4.51 -9.82
CA LYS A 7 4.02 -4.27 -9.79
C LYS A 7 4.75 -5.42 -10.47
N SER A 8 5.92 -5.13 -11.05
CA SER A 8 6.70 -6.16 -11.73
C SER A 8 7.03 -7.34 -10.80
N GLU A 9 7.14 -8.52 -11.38
CA GLU A 9 7.52 -9.74 -10.67
C GLU A 9 8.85 -9.57 -9.92
N GLU A 10 9.81 -8.86 -10.51
CA GLU A 10 11.10 -8.56 -9.90
C GLU A 10 10.93 -7.75 -8.60
N VAL A 11 10.09 -6.70 -8.63
CA VAL A 11 9.80 -5.89 -7.44
C VAL A 11 9.14 -6.74 -6.37
N ILE A 12 8.09 -7.50 -6.71
CA ILE A 12 7.39 -8.35 -5.73
C ILE A 12 8.33 -9.45 -5.23
N GLY A 13 9.13 -10.05 -6.10
CA GLY A 13 10.14 -11.05 -5.74
C GLY A 13 11.17 -10.53 -4.74
N SER A 14 11.60 -9.28 -4.87
CA SER A 14 12.52 -8.64 -3.93
C SER A 14 11.94 -8.43 -2.53
N LEU A 15 10.61 -8.35 -2.41
CA LEU A 15 9.89 -8.21 -1.15
C LEU A 15 9.68 -9.55 -0.42
N THR A 16 9.97 -10.68 -1.06
CA THR A 16 9.61 -12.03 -0.61
C THR A 16 10.82 -12.85 -0.17
N SER A 17 11.68 -12.32 0.69
CA SER A 17 12.85 -13.05 1.21
C SER A 17 12.50 -14.21 2.15
N GLY A 18 11.28 -14.25 2.68
CA GLY A 18 10.81 -15.27 3.63
C GLY A 18 9.40 -15.77 3.31
N LYS A 19 8.71 -16.26 4.34
CA LYS A 19 7.31 -16.70 4.25
C LYS A 19 6.37 -15.52 4.14
N VAL A 20 5.38 -15.61 3.27
CA VAL A 20 4.42 -14.54 3.04
C VAL A 20 2.98 -15.00 3.23
N PHE A 21 2.13 -14.12 3.72
CA PHE A 21 0.69 -14.26 3.67
C PHE A 21 0.13 -13.33 2.60
N ILE A 22 -0.82 -13.78 1.82
CA ILE A 22 -1.40 -13.00 0.71
C ILE A 22 -2.81 -12.54 1.06
N ILE A 23 -3.11 -11.27 0.80
CA ILE A 23 -4.47 -10.72 0.90
C ILE A 23 -4.88 -10.14 -0.44
N ASN A 24 -5.98 -10.64 -1.00
CA ASN A 24 -6.59 -10.17 -2.23
C ASN A 24 -7.89 -9.39 -1.93
N CYS A 25 -8.04 -8.21 -2.54
CA CYS A 25 -9.26 -7.43 -2.50
C CYS A 25 -10.02 -7.52 -3.83
N HIS A 26 -11.26 -7.98 -3.80
CA HIS A 26 -12.12 -8.11 -4.97
C HIS A 26 -13.42 -7.29 -4.85
N GLY A 27 -13.51 -6.40 -3.85
CA GLY A 27 -14.76 -5.76 -3.47
C GLY A 27 -15.26 -4.65 -4.40
N CYS A 28 -14.37 -4.01 -5.12
CA CYS A 28 -14.76 -2.93 -6.03
C CYS A 28 -14.97 -3.50 -7.44
N LYS A 29 -16.18 -3.96 -7.74
CA LYS A 29 -16.49 -4.57 -9.05
C LYS A 29 -16.27 -3.65 -10.25
N GLU A 30 -16.33 -2.34 -10.00
CA GLU A 30 -16.08 -1.30 -11.01
C GLU A 30 -14.60 -1.09 -11.31
N VAL A 31 -13.78 -1.77 -10.55
CA VAL A 31 -12.35 -1.61 -10.48
C VAL A 31 -11.69 -2.78 -11.19
N GLY A 32 -11.19 -2.53 -12.39
CA GLY A 32 -10.40 -3.52 -13.11
C GLY A 32 -9.13 -3.86 -12.34
N PHE A 33 -9.13 -5.03 -11.70
CA PHE A 33 -7.97 -5.60 -11.02
C PHE A 33 -7.27 -6.58 -11.97
N PRO A 34 -5.94 -6.60 -12.06
CA PRO A 34 -5.19 -7.54 -12.91
C PRO A 34 -5.21 -8.95 -12.30
N GLU A 35 -6.38 -9.59 -12.35
CA GLU A 35 -6.66 -10.82 -11.62
C GLU A 35 -5.86 -12.01 -12.13
N GLU A 36 -5.74 -12.15 -13.44
CA GLU A 36 -5.04 -13.29 -14.05
C GLU A 36 -3.53 -13.21 -13.80
N GLU A 37 -2.95 -12.03 -13.96
CA GLU A 37 -1.52 -11.79 -13.67
C GLU A 37 -1.22 -11.99 -12.18
N ALA A 38 -2.10 -11.51 -11.31
CA ALA A 38 -1.97 -11.69 -9.87
C ALA A 38 -2.05 -13.18 -9.48
N LYS A 39 -2.99 -13.94 -10.06
CA LYS A 39 -3.09 -15.39 -9.84
C LYS A 39 -1.86 -16.14 -10.32
N ALA A 40 -1.34 -15.80 -11.50
CA ALA A 40 -0.13 -16.42 -12.03
C ALA A 40 1.06 -16.23 -11.11
N LEU A 41 1.27 -15.02 -10.63
CA LEU A 41 2.33 -14.70 -9.67
C LEU A 41 2.15 -15.40 -8.32
N GLN A 42 0.93 -15.41 -7.79
CA GLN A 42 0.62 -16.11 -6.53
C GLN A 42 0.88 -17.60 -6.64
N LYS A 43 0.52 -18.21 -7.77
CA LYS A 43 0.79 -19.64 -8.04
C LYS A 43 2.30 -19.92 -8.03
N LYS A 44 3.10 -19.06 -8.67
CA LYS A 44 4.56 -19.19 -8.65
C LYS A 44 5.13 -19.12 -7.24
N LEU A 45 4.70 -18.16 -6.43
CA LEU A 45 5.11 -18.03 -5.04
C LEU A 45 4.69 -19.24 -4.18
N GLN A 46 3.54 -19.85 -4.48
CA GLN A 46 3.10 -21.09 -3.83
C GLN A 46 3.98 -22.30 -4.22
N GLU A 47 4.34 -22.42 -5.49
CA GLU A 47 5.24 -23.45 -6.00
C GLU A 47 6.65 -23.33 -5.38
N GLU A 48 7.09 -22.13 -5.08
CA GLU A 48 8.33 -21.86 -4.33
C GLU A 48 8.23 -22.16 -2.82
N GLY A 49 7.06 -22.55 -2.32
CA GLY A 49 6.82 -22.86 -0.91
C GLY A 49 6.85 -21.65 0.04
N LYS A 50 6.75 -20.45 -0.50
CA LYS A 50 6.80 -19.19 0.29
C LYS A 50 5.46 -18.80 0.91
N VAL A 51 4.34 -19.25 0.36
CA VAL A 51 3.00 -18.80 0.76
C VAL A 51 2.45 -19.65 1.90
N VAL A 52 2.26 -19.07 3.09
CA VAL A 52 1.66 -19.74 4.26
C VAL A 52 0.14 -19.70 4.26
N GLY A 53 -0.46 -18.78 3.52
CA GLY A 53 -1.91 -18.70 3.37
C GLY A 53 -2.34 -17.55 2.46
N ILE A 54 -3.59 -17.62 2.01
CA ILE A 54 -4.21 -16.61 1.16
C ILE A 54 -5.59 -16.30 1.75
N LEU A 55 -5.90 -15.02 1.86
CA LEU A 55 -7.23 -14.49 2.15
C LEU A 55 -7.71 -13.71 0.92
N THR A 56 -8.84 -14.10 0.36
CA THR A 56 -9.55 -13.33 -0.65
C THR A 56 -10.83 -12.78 -0.02
N THR A 57 -11.01 -11.49 -0.05
CA THR A 57 -12.17 -10.82 0.53
C THR A 57 -12.46 -9.51 -0.20
N ASP A 58 -13.64 -8.96 0.09
CA ASP A 58 -14.09 -7.70 -0.47
C ASP A 58 -13.81 -6.55 0.50
N TYR A 59 -13.69 -5.33 -0.03
CA TYR A 59 -13.65 -4.08 0.73
C TYR A 59 -12.65 -4.07 1.90
N VAL A 60 -11.40 -4.50 1.65
CA VAL A 60 -10.33 -4.45 2.67
C VAL A 60 -10.05 -3.04 3.20
N CYS A 61 -10.58 -2.02 2.53
CA CYS A 61 -10.56 -0.62 2.97
C CYS A 61 -11.57 -0.31 4.10
N ASN A 62 -12.49 -1.24 4.42
CA ASN A 62 -13.38 -1.12 5.57
C ASN A 62 -12.74 -1.79 6.80
N PRO A 63 -12.27 -1.00 7.81
CA PRO A 63 -11.56 -1.55 8.95
C PRO A 63 -12.38 -2.53 9.78
N GLU A 64 -13.68 -2.28 9.95
CA GLU A 64 -14.56 -3.11 10.78
C GLU A 64 -14.75 -4.50 10.15
N GLU A 65 -15.07 -4.54 8.86
CA GLU A 65 -15.22 -5.80 8.14
C GLU A 65 -13.89 -6.56 8.05
N LEU A 66 -12.81 -5.85 7.76
CA LEU A 66 -11.48 -6.45 7.67
C LEU A 66 -11.07 -7.08 9.01
N ALA A 67 -11.33 -6.41 10.14
CA ALA A 67 -11.07 -6.96 11.47
C ALA A 67 -11.75 -8.30 11.71
N LEU A 68 -12.97 -8.47 11.23
CA LEU A 68 -13.69 -9.74 11.33
C LEU A 68 -13.08 -10.81 10.42
N ARG A 69 -12.70 -10.45 9.19
CA ARG A 69 -12.11 -11.36 8.21
C ARG A 69 -10.70 -11.84 8.61
N LEU A 70 -9.92 -10.98 9.26
CA LEU A 70 -8.56 -11.32 9.70
C LEU A 70 -8.51 -12.28 10.90
N ARG A 71 -9.60 -12.43 11.67
CA ARG A 71 -9.62 -13.32 12.85
C ARG A 71 -9.24 -14.76 12.51
N ALA A 72 -9.83 -15.31 11.46
CA ALA A 72 -9.60 -16.72 11.09
C ALA A 72 -8.15 -17.00 10.64
N PRO A 73 -7.53 -16.19 9.76
CA PRO A 73 -6.17 -16.45 9.31
C PRO A 73 -5.07 -15.86 10.21
N MET A 74 -5.39 -15.25 11.35
CA MET A 74 -4.41 -14.53 12.18
C MET A 74 -3.20 -15.38 12.59
N ALA A 75 -3.40 -16.67 12.89
CA ALA A 75 -2.31 -17.58 13.23
C ALA A 75 -1.33 -17.72 12.05
N LYS A 76 -1.83 -17.87 10.81
CA LYS A 76 -1.00 -17.95 9.60
C LYS A 76 -0.33 -16.62 9.28
N ILE A 77 -1.02 -15.51 9.52
CA ILE A 77 -0.43 -14.17 9.38
C ILE A 77 0.73 -14.01 10.36
N ALA A 78 0.60 -14.52 11.58
CA ALA A 78 1.68 -14.47 12.58
C ALA A 78 2.92 -15.28 12.13
N GLU A 79 2.73 -16.41 11.46
CA GLU A 79 3.82 -17.23 10.92
C GLU A 79 4.54 -16.61 9.72
N ALA A 80 3.90 -15.67 9.01
CA ALA A 80 4.48 -15.01 7.86
C ALA A 80 5.49 -13.94 8.27
N ASP A 81 6.55 -13.77 7.50
CA ASP A 81 7.52 -12.68 7.67
C ASP A 81 6.96 -11.35 7.12
N ALA A 82 6.07 -11.44 6.14
CA ALA A 82 5.43 -10.28 5.52
C ALA A 82 4.03 -10.62 4.97
N VAL A 83 3.24 -9.57 4.72
CA VAL A 83 1.94 -9.67 4.06
C VAL A 83 2.00 -8.99 2.69
N LEU A 84 1.69 -9.72 1.64
CA LEU A 84 1.55 -9.21 0.29
C LEU A 84 0.09 -8.87 0.02
N VAL A 85 -0.17 -7.62 -0.39
CA VAL A 85 -1.53 -7.12 -0.58
C VAL A 85 -1.77 -6.76 -2.03
N PHE A 86 -2.71 -7.46 -2.65
CA PHE A 86 -3.22 -7.20 -3.98
C PHE A 86 -4.50 -6.36 -3.85
N SER A 87 -4.33 -5.05 -3.73
CA SER A 87 -5.39 -4.07 -3.50
C SER A 87 -4.94 -2.68 -3.92
N CYS A 88 -5.88 -1.73 -3.93
CA CYS A 88 -5.54 -0.30 -4.05
C CYS A 88 -4.82 0.21 -2.79
N GLY A 89 -4.22 1.40 -2.89
CA GLY A 89 -3.45 2.00 -1.80
C GLY A 89 -4.27 2.26 -0.52
N VAL A 90 -5.58 2.44 -0.61
CA VAL A 90 -6.45 2.56 0.59
C VAL A 90 -6.47 1.24 1.36
N GLY A 91 -6.75 0.11 0.67
CA GLY A 91 -6.77 -1.20 1.31
C GLY A 91 -5.43 -1.59 1.92
N VAL A 92 -4.32 -1.29 1.24
CA VAL A 92 -2.97 -1.53 1.79
C VAL A 92 -2.75 -0.75 3.07
N GLN A 93 -3.11 0.53 3.13
CA GLN A 93 -2.97 1.37 4.33
C GLN A 93 -3.81 0.82 5.49
N THR A 94 -5.05 0.42 5.23
CA THR A 94 -5.94 -0.17 6.24
C THR A 94 -5.35 -1.45 6.83
N ILE A 95 -4.84 -2.37 5.98
CA ILE A 95 -4.19 -3.60 6.44
C ILE A 95 -2.93 -3.28 7.24
N SER A 96 -2.11 -2.33 6.77
CA SER A 96 -0.88 -1.92 7.47
C SER A 96 -1.14 -1.33 8.85
N GLN A 97 -2.26 -0.64 9.02
CA GLN A 97 -2.66 -0.11 10.32
C GLN A 97 -3.11 -1.22 11.29
N MET A 98 -3.75 -2.26 10.79
CA MET A 98 -4.17 -3.39 11.61
C MET A 98 -3.04 -4.34 11.97
N LEU A 99 -1.98 -4.37 11.16
CA LEU A 99 -0.82 -5.26 11.29
C LEU A 99 0.46 -4.43 11.46
N GLU A 100 0.48 -3.52 12.43
CA GLU A 100 1.54 -2.49 12.59
C GLU A 100 2.95 -3.08 12.72
N ASP A 101 3.09 -4.20 13.42
CA ASP A 101 4.37 -4.84 13.68
C ASP A 101 4.88 -5.69 12.51
N LYS A 102 4.03 -5.88 11.47
CA LYS A 102 4.36 -6.74 10.35
C LYS A 102 4.56 -5.92 9.07
N PRO A 103 5.60 -6.19 8.28
CA PRO A 103 5.74 -5.61 6.96
C PRO A 103 4.55 -5.96 6.08
N VAL A 104 3.86 -4.94 5.57
CA VAL A 104 2.76 -5.06 4.63
C VAL A 104 3.18 -4.39 3.33
N TYR A 105 3.13 -5.12 2.23
CA TYR A 105 3.61 -4.67 0.94
C TYR A 105 2.49 -4.55 -0.08
N ALA A 106 2.43 -3.41 -0.75
CA ALA A 106 1.57 -3.18 -1.90
C ALA A 106 2.12 -3.93 -3.11
N CYS A 107 1.34 -4.85 -3.66
CA CYS A 107 1.66 -5.54 -4.90
C CYS A 107 1.11 -4.84 -6.15
N CYS A 108 0.28 -3.81 -5.97
CA CYS A 108 -0.31 -3.04 -7.05
C CYS A 108 -0.05 -1.54 -6.87
N ASP A 109 0.03 -0.84 -7.99
CA ASP A 109 -0.02 0.60 -8.08
C ASP A 109 -1.44 1.04 -8.40
N THR A 110 -1.95 2.08 -7.72
CA THR A 110 -3.29 2.60 -7.94
C THR A 110 -3.22 3.75 -8.93
N ILE A 111 -3.85 3.61 -10.08
CA ILE A 111 -3.86 4.60 -11.15
C ILE A 111 -5.12 5.46 -11.06
N GLU A 112 -6.29 4.83 -10.87
CA GLU A 112 -7.56 5.53 -10.82
C GLU A 112 -8.54 4.83 -9.87
N LEU A 113 -9.38 5.59 -9.16
CA LEU A 113 -10.44 5.10 -8.26
C LEU A 113 -11.77 5.79 -8.60
N PRO A 114 -12.37 5.52 -9.78
CA PRO A 114 -13.62 6.17 -10.16
C PRO A 114 -14.77 5.74 -9.25
N GLY A 115 -15.60 6.68 -8.86
CA GLY A 115 -16.84 6.40 -8.12
C GLY A 115 -16.69 6.01 -6.65
N PHE A 116 -15.46 5.88 -6.16
CA PHE A 116 -15.21 5.52 -4.75
C PHE A 116 -15.43 6.67 -3.78
N GLN A 117 -15.56 7.87 -4.31
CA GLN A 117 -15.60 9.09 -3.53
C GLN A 117 -16.99 9.30 -2.93
N GLY A 118 -17.13 9.03 -1.64
CA GLY A 118 -18.22 9.51 -0.83
C GLY A 118 -19.22 8.50 -0.30
N VAL A 119 -19.04 7.20 -0.46
CA VAL A 119 -19.98 6.19 0.08
C VAL A 119 -19.58 5.75 1.49
N THR A 120 -18.32 5.85 1.86
CA THR A 120 -17.85 5.56 3.22
C THR A 120 -16.81 6.59 3.63
N PRO A 121 -16.87 7.15 4.85
CA PRO A 121 -15.77 7.93 5.38
C PRO A 121 -14.59 6.98 5.56
N LEU A 122 -13.65 7.03 4.62
CA LEU A 122 -12.43 6.24 4.71
C LEU A 122 -11.47 6.95 5.65
N GLU A 123 -10.91 6.21 6.58
CA GLU A 123 -9.87 6.72 7.46
C GLU A 123 -8.59 7.04 6.66
N TYR A 124 -8.39 6.33 5.55
CA TYR A 124 -7.26 6.50 4.64
C TYR A 124 -7.74 6.85 3.24
N ASP A 125 -6.97 7.69 2.58
CA ASP A 125 -7.18 8.10 1.21
C ASP A 125 -6.01 7.67 0.33
N CYS A 126 -6.20 7.69 -1.00
CA CYS A 126 -5.18 7.36 -1.97
C CYS A 126 -5.08 8.46 -3.02
N GLY A 127 -3.87 9.00 -3.22
CA GLY A 127 -3.61 10.04 -4.21
C GLY A 127 -3.67 9.55 -5.66
N GLN A 128 -3.89 8.25 -5.91
CA GLN A 128 -4.00 7.66 -7.26
C GLN A 128 -2.80 8.04 -8.15
N CYS A 129 -1.63 8.05 -7.56
CA CYS A 129 -0.42 8.58 -8.19
C CYS A 129 0.28 7.62 -9.15
N GLY A 130 -0.28 6.43 -9.40
CA GLY A 130 0.27 5.44 -10.33
C GLY A 130 1.57 4.77 -9.89
N GLU A 131 2.17 5.21 -8.79
CA GLU A 131 3.42 4.67 -8.24
C GLU A 131 3.34 4.61 -6.71
N CYS A 132 3.09 3.42 -6.17
CA CYS A 132 2.80 3.27 -4.76
C CYS A 132 4.07 3.24 -3.90
N PHE A 133 4.23 4.23 -3.01
CA PHE A 133 5.37 4.37 -2.08
C PHE A 133 5.22 3.54 -0.78
N LEU A 134 4.10 2.90 -0.55
CA LEU A 134 3.79 2.21 0.71
C LEU A 134 4.83 1.16 1.11
N ASN A 135 5.51 0.55 0.14
CA ASN A 135 6.56 -0.43 0.39
C ASN A 135 7.79 0.16 1.09
N LEU A 136 8.05 1.45 0.88
CA LEU A 136 9.19 2.19 1.45
C LEU A 136 8.83 2.93 2.75
N THR A 137 7.56 3.05 3.06
CA THR A 137 7.05 3.90 4.14
C THR A 137 6.28 3.12 5.22
N GLY A 138 6.45 1.79 5.24
CA GLY A 138 5.78 0.94 6.23
C GLY A 138 4.26 0.97 6.14
N GLY A 139 3.71 1.19 4.93
CA GLY A 139 2.27 1.20 4.68
C GLY A 139 1.58 2.53 5.02
N ILE A 140 2.30 3.62 5.24
CA ILE A 140 1.75 4.97 5.44
C ILE A 140 2.03 5.80 4.19
N CYS A 141 0.98 6.31 3.54
CA CYS A 141 1.13 7.09 2.30
C CYS A 141 1.78 8.46 2.57
N PRO A 142 3.00 8.75 2.07
CA PRO A 142 3.67 10.01 2.31
C PRO A 142 2.99 11.18 1.58
N ILE A 143 2.29 10.90 0.45
CA ILE A 143 1.57 11.91 -0.32
C ILE A 143 0.41 12.47 0.50
N ASN A 144 -0.35 11.61 1.17
CA ASN A 144 -1.52 12.03 1.96
C ASN A 144 -1.15 12.40 3.41
N ALA A 145 -0.14 11.75 3.99
CA ALA A 145 0.25 11.98 5.38
C ALA A 145 1.14 13.22 5.58
N CYS A 146 1.79 13.73 4.53
CA CYS A 146 2.68 14.88 4.60
C CYS A 146 2.08 16.11 3.92
N SER A 147 1.86 17.20 4.65
CA SER A 147 1.35 18.46 4.08
C SER A 147 2.23 19.07 2.97
N LYS A 148 3.50 18.64 2.88
CA LYS A 148 4.44 19.06 1.83
C LYS A 148 4.60 18.03 0.72
N ILE A 149 3.86 16.92 0.78
CA ILE A 149 3.91 15.81 -0.20
C ILE A 149 5.36 15.29 -0.42
N LEU A 150 6.16 15.26 0.63
CA LEU A 150 7.53 14.76 0.54
C LEU A 150 7.52 13.22 0.51
N VAL A 151 8.07 12.62 -0.53
CA VAL A 151 8.04 11.16 -0.73
C VAL A 151 9.33 10.45 -0.30
N ASN A 152 10.45 11.16 -0.14
CA ASN A 152 11.76 10.54 0.11
C ASN A 152 12.28 10.69 1.54
N CYS A 153 11.94 11.81 2.23
CA CYS A 153 12.46 12.08 3.57
C CYS A 153 11.62 13.14 4.30
N PRO A 154 11.75 13.24 5.64
CA PRO A 154 11.13 14.30 6.41
C PRO A 154 11.74 15.67 6.10
N CYS A 155 10.95 16.74 6.26
CA CYS A 155 11.41 18.11 6.13
C CYS A 155 12.27 18.61 7.31
N GLY A 156 12.31 17.87 8.43
CA GLY A 156 13.01 18.26 9.65
C GLY A 156 12.30 19.32 10.50
N GLY A 157 11.12 19.81 10.09
CA GLY A 157 10.39 20.87 10.79
C GLY A 157 9.38 20.40 11.83
N THR A 158 9.31 19.09 12.08
CA THR A 158 8.38 18.54 13.08
C THR A 158 8.72 19.03 14.49
N LYS A 159 7.68 19.33 15.28
CA LYS A 159 7.81 19.71 16.69
C LYS A 159 6.85 18.87 17.53
N ASN A 160 7.38 18.10 18.48
CA ASN A 160 6.58 17.23 19.36
C ASN A 160 5.61 16.30 18.59
N GLY A 161 6.04 15.73 17.48
CA GLY A 161 5.20 14.86 16.65
C GLY A 161 4.23 15.59 15.74
N LYS A 162 4.20 16.91 15.75
CA LYS A 162 3.26 17.72 14.97
C LYS A 162 3.91 18.32 13.71
N CYS A 163 3.11 18.45 12.65
CA CYS A 163 3.53 19.05 11.40
C CYS A 163 3.80 20.54 11.55
N GLU A 164 4.91 21.05 10.99
CA GLU A 164 5.23 22.49 11.05
C GLU A 164 4.26 23.36 10.23
N VAL A 165 3.65 22.78 9.17
CA VAL A 165 2.67 23.47 8.31
C VAL A 165 1.29 23.52 8.98
N ASN A 166 0.91 22.44 9.65
CA ASN A 166 -0.36 22.32 10.36
C ASN A 166 -0.15 21.70 11.75
N PRO A 167 0.01 22.51 12.80
CA PRO A 167 0.26 22.01 14.16
C PRO A 167 -0.87 21.18 14.77
N ALA A 168 -2.07 21.18 14.19
CA ALA A 168 -3.16 20.28 14.60
C ALA A 168 -2.95 18.85 14.08
N MET A 169 -2.16 18.68 13.02
CA MET A 169 -1.90 17.42 12.34
C MET A 169 -0.65 16.75 12.88
N GLU A 170 -0.67 15.43 13.00
CA GLU A 170 0.54 14.65 13.26
C GLU A 170 1.48 14.67 12.04
N CYS A 171 2.78 14.62 12.30
CA CYS A 171 3.76 14.56 11.23
C CYS A 171 3.76 13.17 10.58
N GLY A 172 3.36 13.08 9.30
CA GLY A 172 3.31 11.83 8.57
C GLY A 172 4.66 11.12 8.51
N TRP A 173 5.76 11.87 8.33
CA TRP A 173 7.09 11.29 8.29
C TRP A 173 7.59 10.78 9.65
N GLU A 174 7.20 11.40 10.74
CA GLU A 174 7.51 10.87 12.07
C GLU A 174 6.79 9.54 12.32
N ARG A 175 5.52 9.45 11.92
CA ARG A 175 4.76 8.18 11.93
C ARG A 175 5.42 7.11 11.07
N ILE A 176 5.88 7.46 9.86
CA ILE A 176 6.60 6.55 8.95
C ILE A 176 7.88 6.02 9.61
N ILE A 177 8.70 6.91 10.19
CA ILE A 177 9.95 6.53 10.86
C ILE A 177 9.67 5.61 12.06
N GLN A 178 8.67 5.92 12.86
CA GLN A 178 8.28 5.10 14.02
C GLN A 178 7.81 3.71 13.57
N ARG A 179 7.00 3.63 12.51
CA ARG A 179 6.53 2.38 11.91
C ARG A 179 7.69 1.53 11.39
N LEU A 180 8.58 2.11 10.60
CA LEU A 180 9.75 1.42 10.06
C LEU A 180 10.72 0.97 11.16
N LYS A 181 10.84 1.77 12.22
CA LYS A 181 11.64 1.39 13.41
C LYS A 181 11.05 0.18 14.12
N ALA A 182 9.73 0.16 14.34
CA ALA A 182 9.03 -0.97 14.95
C ALA A 182 9.19 -2.26 14.13
N GLN A 183 9.20 -2.13 12.80
CA GLN A 183 9.41 -3.24 11.86
C GLN A 183 10.88 -3.62 11.62
N GLY A 184 11.85 -2.92 12.23
CA GLY A 184 13.28 -3.14 12.00
C GLY A 184 13.75 -2.77 10.58
N ARG A 185 13.04 -1.88 9.87
CA ARG A 185 13.21 -1.58 8.44
C ARG A 185 13.67 -0.15 8.14
N LEU A 186 14.36 0.50 9.07
CA LEU A 186 14.87 1.87 8.84
C LEU A 186 15.89 1.96 7.70
N ASP A 187 16.50 0.86 7.31
CA ASP A 187 17.45 0.74 6.21
C ASP A 187 16.82 1.10 4.85
N VAL A 188 15.51 0.89 4.67
CA VAL A 188 14.81 1.27 3.42
C VAL A 188 14.88 2.77 3.14
N LEU A 189 15.06 3.61 4.16
CA LEU A 189 15.23 5.06 4.00
C LEU A 189 16.62 5.46 3.48
N ARG A 190 17.55 4.52 3.37
CA ARG A 190 18.88 4.72 2.76
C ARG A 190 18.90 4.43 1.26
N CYS A 191 17.77 3.98 0.71
CA CYS A 191 17.64 3.73 -0.72
C CYS A 191 17.84 5.03 -1.53
N PRO A 192 18.25 4.92 -2.81
CA PRO A 192 18.31 6.07 -3.70
C PRO A 192 16.98 6.83 -3.75
N THR A 193 17.07 8.13 -3.93
CA THR A 193 15.91 8.99 -4.08
C THR A 193 14.96 8.46 -5.16
N GLN A 194 13.73 8.20 -4.79
CA GLN A 194 12.67 7.85 -5.74
C GLN A 194 12.17 9.14 -6.40
N MET A 195 12.20 9.17 -7.72
CA MET A 195 11.56 10.25 -8.48
C MET A 195 10.21 9.74 -8.97
N HIS A 196 9.15 10.46 -8.61
CA HIS A 196 7.81 10.15 -9.12
C HIS A 196 7.74 10.51 -10.62
N ASP A 197 7.36 9.55 -11.45
CA ASP A 197 7.13 9.82 -12.87
C ASP A 197 5.67 10.25 -13.10
N PHE A 198 5.44 11.55 -13.13
CA PHE A 198 4.13 12.12 -13.43
C PHE A 198 3.64 11.88 -14.86
N ASN A 199 4.48 11.32 -15.76
CA ASN A 199 4.05 10.99 -17.13
C ASN A 199 3.35 9.64 -17.21
N THR A 200 3.34 8.84 -16.15
CA THR A 200 2.61 7.58 -16.10
C THR A 200 1.12 7.77 -15.78
N ASP A 201 0.70 8.97 -15.40
CA ASP A 201 -0.71 9.29 -15.18
C ASP A 201 -1.45 9.23 -16.52
N GLU A 202 -2.31 8.23 -16.71
CA GLU A 202 -3.14 8.10 -17.93
C GLU A 202 -4.05 9.32 -18.14
N ALA A 203 -4.42 10.02 -17.08
CA ALA A 203 -5.13 11.28 -17.13
C ALA A 203 -4.35 12.39 -17.88
N THR A 204 -3.01 12.41 -17.76
CA THR A 204 -2.15 13.33 -18.52
C THR A 204 -1.94 12.89 -19.97
N LYS A 205 -2.09 11.60 -20.29
CA LYS A 205 -2.02 11.11 -21.67
C LYS A 205 -3.28 11.48 -22.45
N SER A 206 -4.47 11.32 -21.86
CA SER A 206 -5.73 11.69 -22.51
C SER A 206 -5.86 13.19 -22.80
N ALA A 207 -5.24 14.04 -21.97
CA ALA A 207 -5.21 15.49 -22.21
C ALA A 207 -4.28 15.89 -23.36
N LYS A 208 -3.20 15.12 -23.61
CA LYS A 208 -2.24 15.38 -24.70
C LYS A 208 -2.70 14.81 -26.06
N GLU A 209 -3.60 13.83 -26.07
CA GLU A 209 -4.18 13.25 -27.29
C GLU A 209 -5.39 14.04 -27.79
N SER A 210 -5.88 15.02 -27.01
CA SER A 210 -7.00 15.91 -27.36
C SER A 210 -6.58 17.32 -27.83
N GLU A 211 -5.29 17.61 -27.94
CA GLU A 211 -4.70 18.79 -28.58
C GLU A 211 -4.17 18.45 -30.00
#